data_c358bcdbcc2755df5d9de66bd1bf95b6
#
_entry.id   c358bcdbcc2755df5d9de66bd1bf95b6
#
_cell.length_a   1.000
_cell.length_b   1.000
_cell.length_c   1.000
_cell.angle_alpha   90.00
_cell.angle_beta   90.00
_cell.angle_gamma   90.00
#
_symmetry.space_group_name_H-M   'P 1'
#
loop_
_entity.id
_entity.type
_entity.pdbx_description
1 polymer ?
#
loop_
_entity_poly.entity_id
_entity_poly.type
_entity_poly.pdbx_seq_one_letter_code
_entity_poly.pdbx_strand_id
1 'polypeptide(L)'
;PPPHPPSSAASDVYKRQAGKNAIGRVDLVENRFIGIKSRGVYETPGGTLLMHAHRAIESVTLDKDTMHKKEQAMPRYAELIYNGYWFSKERFKLQRIVDLKRKKVNGSVKLRLYKGNIIIHSRITKSPAYSMKKVSFEENKTFNKSNVERFINYHKKKLK
;
A
#
# COMPACT_ATOMS: atom_id res chain seq x y z
N PRO A 1 -14.74 -29.26 14.00
CA PRO A 1 -13.99 -28.00 14.15
C PRO A 1 -14.95 -26.83 13.98
N PRO A 2 -14.83 -25.75 14.76
CA PRO A 2 -15.66 -24.58 14.59
C PRO A 2 -15.51 -24.05 13.16
N PRO A 3 -16.58 -23.53 12.53
CA PRO A 3 -16.47 -22.97 11.18
C PRO A 3 -15.44 -21.84 11.17
N HIS A 4 -14.49 -21.92 10.25
CA HIS A 4 -13.50 -20.87 10.08
C HIS A 4 -14.21 -19.52 9.85
N PRO A 5 -13.77 -18.44 10.49
CA PRO A 5 -14.37 -17.13 10.28
C PRO A 5 -14.31 -16.77 8.79
N PRO A 6 -15.30 -16.02 8.26
CA PRO A 6 -15.40 -15.68 6.83
C PRO A 6 -14.12 -15.12 6.22
N SER A 7 -13.27 -14.47 7.04
CA SER A 7 -11.97 -13.96 6.64
C SER A 7 -10.97 -15.04 6.22
N SER A 8 -11.02 -16.25 6.80
CA SER A 8 -10.13 -17.34 6.44
C SER A 8 -10.51 -17.97 5.10
N ALA A 9 -11.80 -18.17 4.83
CA ALA A 9 -12.29 -18.69 3.56
C ALA A 9 -11.93 -17.75 2.39
N ALA A 10 -12.09 -16.44 2.56
CA ALA A 10 -11.68 -15.45 1.55
C ALA A 10 -10.17 -15.50 1.29
N SER A 11 -9.36 -15.63 2.35
CA SER A 11 -7.90 -15.74 2.22
C SER A 11 -7.48 -16.99 1.44
N ASP A 12 -8.17 -18.12 1.62
CA ASP A 12 -7.89 -19.36 0.90
C ASP A 12 -8.26 -19.28 -0.59
N VAL A 13 -9.33 -18.57 -0.91
CA VAL A 13 -9.69 -18.27 -2.30
C VAL A 13 -8.60 -17.44 -2.96
N TYR A 14 -8.11 -16.38 -2.29
CA TYR A 14 -7.03 -15.53 -2.83
C TYR A 14 -5.71 -16.28 -2.98
N LYS A 15 -5.33 -17.13 -2.02
CA LYS A 15 -4.16 -17.99 -2.13
C LYS A 15 -4.23 -18.88 -3.36
N ARG A 16 -5.37 -19.55 -3.58
CA ARG A 16 -5.56 -20.45 -4.73
C ARG A 16 -5.53 -19.71 -6.06
N GLN A 17 -6.27 -18.59 -6.17
CA GLN A 17 -6.33 -17.82 -7.42
C GLN A 17 -4.98 -17.20 -7.77
N ALA A 18 -4.32 -16.57 -6.81
CA ALA A 18 -3.02 -15.95 -7.02
C ALA A 18 -1.93 -17.02 -7.28
N GLY A 19 -1.95 -18.14 -6.53
CA GLY A 19 -1.00 -19.25 -6.73
C GLY A 19 -1.10 -19.88 -8.11
N LYS A 20 -2.31 -20.12 -8.64
CA LYS A 20 -2.53 -20.60 -10.02
C LYS A 20 -1.93 -19.68 -11.10
N ASN A 21 -1.80 -18.38 -10.79
CA ASN A 21 -1.20 -17.39 -11.68
C ASN A 21 0.27 -17.09 -11.35
N ALA A 22 0.92 -17.89 -10.51
CA ALA A 22 2.32 -17.71 -10.07
C ALA A 22 2.60 -16.36 -9.38
N ILE A 23 1.59 -15.78 -8.73
CA ILE A 23 1.71 -14.52 -7.99
C ILE A 23 2.42 -14.77 -6.65
N GLY A 24 3.28 -13.83 -6.24
CA GLY A 24 3.89 -13.82 -4.92
C GLY A 24 5.07 -14.77 -4.74
N ARG A 25 5.69 -15.20 -5.82
CA ARG A 25 6.97 -15.93 -5.82
C ARG A 25 8.11 -14.93 -5.80
N VAL A 26 9.00 -15.07 -4.84
CA VAL A 26 10.15 -14.18 -4.63
C VAL A 26 11.39 -15.02 -4.35
N ASP A 27 12.47 -14.76 -5.09
CA ASP A 27 13.80 -15.28 -4.85
C ASP A 27 14.71 -14.09 -4.54
N LEU A 28 15.23 -14.04 -3.33
CA LEU A 28 16.01 -12.90 -2.86
C LEU A 28 17.14 -13.30 -1.91
N VAL A 29 18.17 -12.45 -1.84
CA VAL A 29 19.20 -12.52 -0.81
C VAL A 29 18.84 -11.56 0.30
N GLU A 30 18.64 -12.07 1.49
CA GLU A 30 18.25 -11.31 2.68
C GLU A 30 19.39 -11.20 3.71
N ASN A 31 19.38 -10.10 4.46
CA ASN A 31 20.30 -9.90 5.57
C ASN A 31 19.67 -10.48 6.84
N ARG A 32 20.34 -11.48 7.43
CA ARG A 32 19.92 -12.04 8.71
C ARG A 32 20.31 -11.11 9.87
N PHE A 33 19.55 -11.20 10.96
CA PHE A 33 19.80 -10.41 12.19
C PHE A 33 21.24 -10.57 12.72
N ILE A 34 21.84 -11.76 12.55
CA ILE A 34 23.21 -12.07 12.97
C ILE A 34 24.29 -11.56 11.98
N GLY A 35 23.95 -10.73 11.02
CA GLY A 35 24.89 -10.09 10.09
C GLY A 35 25.32 -10.90 8.88
N ILE A 36 24.80 -12.13 8.70
CA ILE A 36 25.08 -12.95 7.51
C ILE A 36 24.03 -12.74 6.43
N LYS A 37 24.35 -13.09 5.20
CA LYS A 37 23.39 -13.15 4.08
C LYS A 37 22.93 -14.56 3.83
N SER A 38 21.65 -14.73 3.49
CA SER A 38 21.10 -16.02 3.06
C SER A 38 20.14 -15.82 1.91
N ARG A 39 20.07 -16.81 1.00
CA ARG A 39 19.06 -16.84 -0.04
C ARG A 39 17.75 -17.37 0.53
N GLY A 40 16.66 -16.67 0.28
CA GLY A 40 15.30 -17.10 0.59
C GLY A 40 14.46 -17.21 -0.67
N VAL A 41 13.70 -18.30 -0.81
CA VAL A 41 12.69 -18.46 -1.85
C VAL A 41 11.34 -18.56 -1.14
N TYR A 42 10.46 -17.62 -1.45
CA TYR A 42 9.17 -17.50 -0.77
C TYR A 42 8.02 -17.55 -1.76
N GLU A 43 6.88 -18.06 -1.29
CA GLU A 43 5.64 -18.06 -2.03
C GLU A 43 4.51 -17.54 -1.13
N THR A 44 4.07 -16.28 -1.38
CA THR A 44 3.06 -15.59 -0.58
C THR A 44 1.92 -15.05 -1.45
N PRO A 45 1.18 -15.89 -2.18
CA PRO A 45 0.25 -15.45 -3.22
C PRO A 45 -0.89 -14.60 -2.66
N GLY A 46 -1.54 -15.02 -1.59
CA GLY A 46 -2.66 -14.30 -0.99
C GLY A 46 -2.25 -12.97 -0.38
N GLY A 47 -1.13 -12.95 0.36
CA GLY A 47 -0.60 -11.72 0.96
C GLY A 47 -0.20 -10.69 -0.08
N THR A 48 0.47 -11.13 -1.15
CA THR A 48 0.86 -10.26 -2.27
C THR A 48 -0.35 -9.64 -2.96
N LEU A 49 -1.39 -10.45 -3.22
CA LEU A 49 -2.62 -9.96 -3.84
C LEU A 49 -3.33 -8.92 -2.97
N LEU A 50 -3.48 -9.19 -1.67
CA LEU A 50 -4.12 -8.26 -0.72
C LEU A 50 -3.33 -6.97 -0.57
N MET A 51 -1.99 -7.04 -0.52
CA MET A 51 -1.14 -5.85 -0.46
C MET A 51 -1.28 -4.99 -1.71
N HIS A 52 -1.31 -5.58 -2.90
CA HIS A 52 -1.56 -4.83 -4.15
C HIS A 52 -2.92 -4.16 -4.16
N ALA A 53 -3.98 -4.86 -3.73
CA ALA A 53 -5.32 -4.29 -3.62
C ALA A 53 -5.37 -3.14 -2.61
N HIS A 54 -4.77 -3.32 -1.43
CA HIS A 54 -4.71 -2.31 -0.38
C HIS A 54 -3.99 -1.04 -0.87
N ARG A 55 -2.80 -1.17 -1.45
CA ARG A 55 -2.05 -0.04 -2.02
C ARG A 55 -2.80 0.66 -3.14
N ALA A 56 -3.57 -0.08 -3.95
CA ALA A 56 -4.40 0.50 -4.98
C ALA A 56 -5.50 1.41 -4.41
N ILE A 57 -6.06 1.10 -3.23
CA ILE A 57 -7.01 1.98 -2.55
C ILE A 57 -6.29 3.13 -1.83
N GLU A 58 -5.17 2.88 -1.16
CA GLU A 58 -4.37 3.94 -0.54
C GLU A 58 -4.04 5.04 -1.55
N SER A 59 -3.63 4.68 -2.77
CA SER A 59 -3.23 5.63 -3.82
C SER A 59 -4.33 6.62 -4.23
N VAL A 60 -5.61 6.27 -4.04
CA VAL A 60 -6.75 7.13 -4.42
C VAL A 60 -7.46 7.76 -3.22
N THR A 61 -7.12 7.35 -1.98
CA THR A 61 -7.81 7.82 -0.77
C THR A 61 -6.93 8.63 0.17
N LEU A 62 -5.61 8.40 0.14
CA LEU A 62 -4.66 9.10 1.01
C LEU A 62 -4.05 10.30 0.29
N ASP A 63 -3.75 11.34 1.06
CA ASP A 63 -2.98 12.48 0.59
C ASP A 63 -1.48 12.17 0.57
N LYS A 64 -0.73 12.97 -0.20
CA LYS A 64 0.70 12.83 -0.44
C LYS A 64 1.51 12.72 0.87
N ASP A 65 1.27 13.64 1.81
CA ASP A 65 2.07 13.70 3.05
C ASP A 65 1.86 12.46 3.92
N THR A 66 0.63 11.95 3.98
CA THR A 66 0.31 10.71 4.70
C THR A 66 0.97 9.50 4.02
N MET A 67 0.94 9.42 2.70
CA MET A 67 1.62 8.34 1.96
C MET A 67 3.11 8.35 2.20
N HIS A 68 3.78 9.50 2.05
CA HIS A 68 5.22 9.61 2.28
C HIS A 68 5.63 9.23 3.70
N LYS A 69 4.87 9.67 4.72
CA LYS A 69 5.13 9.28 6.13
C LYS A 69 5.05 7.77 6.33
N LYS A 70 4.06 7.12 5.73
CA LYS A 70 3.92 5.65 5.78
C LYS A 70 5.08 4.97 5.07
N GLU A 71 5.43 5.40 3.87
CA GLU A 71 6.53 4.83 3.09
C GLU A 71 7.88 4.93 3.83
N GLN A 72 8.16 6.06 4.46
CA GLN A 72 9.36 6.26 5.27
C GLN A 72 9.40 5.37 6.52
N ALA A 73 8.24 5.11 7.13
CA ALA A 73 8.15 4.27 8.32
C ALA A 73 8.27 2.76 8.02
N MET A 74 7.85 2.33 6.82
CA MET A 74 7.72 0.91 6.48
C MET A 74 9.02 0.11 6.53
N PRO A 75 10.18 0.59 6.03
CA PRO A 75 11.43 -0.19 6.11
C PRO A 75 11.82 -0.50 7.55
N ARG A 76 11.77 0.50 8.43
CA ARG A 76 12.10 0.32 9.84
C ARG A 76 11.07 -0.54 10.57
N TYR A 77 9.80 -0.38 10.24
CA TYR A 77 8.72 -1.21 10.79
C TYR A 77 8.92 -2.69 10.40
N ALA A 78 9.24 -2.96 9.14
CA ALA A 78 9.51 -4.31 8.65
C ALA A 78 10.76 -4.92 9.31
N GLU A 79 11.84 -4.15 9.47
CA GLU A 79 13.05 -4.57 10.16
C GLU A 79 12.78 -4.99 11.62
N LEU A 80 12.02 -4.20 12.36
CA LEU A 80 11.66 -4.52 13.74
C LEU A 80 10.87 -5.84 13.83
N ILE A 81 9.95 -6.07 12.89
CA ILE A 81 9.18 -7.32 12.83
C ILE A 81 10.10 -8.49 12.50
N TYR A 82 10.93 -8.34 11.47
CA TYR A 82 11.88 -9.36 11.03
C TYR A 82 12.85 -9.76 12.14
N ASN A 83 13.34 -8.81 12.92
CA ASN A 83 14.27 -9.00 14.02
C ASN A 83 13.58 -9.48 15.33
N GLY A 84 12.26 -9.72 15.32
CA GLY A 84 11.52 -10.20 16.48
C GLY A 84 11.13 -9.15 17.52
N TYR A 85 11.28 -7.85 17.21
CA TYR A 85 10.94 -6.74 18.11
C TYR A 85 9.46 -6.36 18.08
N TRP A 86 8.57 -7.33 17.96
CA TRP A 86 7.12 -7.11 17.89
C TRP A 86 6.56 -6.29 19.03
N PHE A 87 7.04 -6.50 20.25
CA PHE A 87 6.56 -5.82 21.46
C PHE A 87 7.37 -4.57 21.85
N SER A 88 8.28 -4.10 20.97
CA SER A 88 9.10 -2.92 21.27
C SER A 88 8.28 -1.62 21.23
N LYS A 89 8.67 -0.67 22.10
CA LYS A 89 8.07 0.68 22.12
C LYS A 89 8.19 1.39 20.76
N GLU A 90 9.29 1.15 20.04
CA GLU A 90 9.52 1.71 18.70
C GLU A 90 8.51 1.19 17.69
N ARG A 91 8.28 -0.13 17.66
CA ARG A 91 7.27 -0.73 16.77
C ARG A 91 5.89 -0.13 17.05
N PHE A 92 5.50 0.07 18.30
CA PHE A 92 4.21 0.70 18.64
C PHE A 92 4.13 2.17 18.18
N LYS A 93 5.23 2.93 18.23
CA LYS A 93 5.26 4.30 17.68
C LYS A 93 5.07 4.29 16.16
N LEU A 94 5.75 3.39 15.44
CA LEU A 94 5.62 3.24 14.00
C LEU A 94 4.22 2.74 13.60
N GLN A 95 3.61 1.86 14.41
CA GLN A 95 2.23 1.41 14.18
C GLN A 95 1.25 2.57 14.07
N ARG A 96 1.41 3.62 14.90
CA ARG A 96 0.55 4.81 14.82
C ARG A 96 0.68 5.51 13.46
N ILE A 97 1.87 5.49 12.86
CA ILE A 97 2.09 6.04 11.50
C ILE A 97 1.42 5.14 10.45
N VAL A 98 1.56 3.84 10.58
CA VAL A 98 0.90 2.87 9.68
C VAL A 98 -0.63 3.01 9.72
N ASP A 99 -1.19 3.27 10.90
CA ASP A 99 -2.63 3.43 11.11
C ASP A 99 -3.17 4.82 10.74
N LEU A 100 -2.30 5.77 10.34
CA LEU A 100 -2.75 7.09 9.91
C LEU A 100 -3.80 6.99 8.80
N LYS A 101 -4.93 7.65 9.04
CA LYS A 101 -6.07 7.73 8.10
C LYS A 101 -6.60 6.36 7.60
N ARG A 102 -6.35 5.26 8.34
CA ARG A 102 -6.79 3.90 7.99
C ARG A 102 -8.29 3.84 7.64
N LYS A 103 -9.13 4.58 8.35
CA LYS A 103 -10.58 4.63 8.11
C LYS A 103 -10.95 5.15 6.71
N LYS A 104 -10.07 5.95 6.06
CA LYS A 104 -10.29 6.44 4.70
C LYS A 104 -9.94 5.39 3.63
N VAL A 105 -9.08 4.42 3.98
CA VAL A 105 -8.64 3.36 3.06
C VAL A 105 -9.73 2.29 3.00
N ASN A 106 -10.80 2.60 2.29
CA ASN A 106 -11.94 1.72 2.11
C ASN A 106 -12.44 1.79 0.68
N GLY A 107 -12.68 0.61 0.08
CA GLY A 107 -13.13 0.53 -1.31
C GLY A 107 -13.02 -0.87 -1.88
N SER A 108 -13.34 -0.98 -3.16
CA SER A 108 -13.24 -2.21 -3.95
C SER A 108 -12.23 -2.05 -5.07
N VAL A 109 -11.47 -3.10 -5.33
CA VAL A 109 -10.49 -3.15 -6.42
C VAL A 109 -10.79 -4.35 -7.30
N LYS A 110 -10.87 -4.13 -8.61
CA LYS A 110 -10.93 -5.20 -9.59
C LYS A 110 -9.53 -5.46 -10.12
N LEU A 111 -9.05 -6.67 -9.89
CA LEU A 111 -7.73 -7.13 -10.31
C LEU A 111 -7.85 -8.17 -11.41
N ARG A 112 -6.91 -8.15 -12.35
CA ARG A 112 -6.69 -9.21 -13.32
C ARG A 112 -5.35 -9.87 -13.02
N LEU A 113 -5.35 -11.18 -12.87
CA LEU A 113 -4.16 -11.99 -12.61
C LEU A 113 -3.74 -12.68 -13.89
N TYR A 114 -2.47 -12.59 -14.26
CA TYR A 114 -1.98 -13.23 -15.49
C TYR A 114 -0.48 -13.47 -15.43
N LYS A 115 -0.06 -14.71 -15.50
CA LYS A 115 1.36 -15.14 -15.62
C LYS A 115 2.31 -14.35 -14.70
N GLY A 116 2.08 -14.39 -13.39
CA GLY A 116 2.92 -13.70 -12.39
C GLY A 116 2.60 -12.22 -12.18
N ASN A 117 1.72 -11.63 -12.99
CA ASN A 117 1.39 -10.20 -12.93
C ASN A 117 0.03 -9.94 -12.30
N ILE A 118 -0.06 -8.83 -11.54
CA ILE A 118 -1.30 -8.28 -10.99
C ILE A 118 -1.58 -6.97 -11.72
N ILE A 119 -2.67 -6.93 -12.48
CA ILE A 119 -3.08 -5.75 -13.23
C ILE A 119 -4.31 -5.15 -12.54
N ILE A 120 -4.21 -3.88 -12.17
CA ILE A 120 -5.33 -3.16 -11.56
C ILE A 120 -6.25 -2.70 -12.69
N HIS A 121 -7.46 -3.25 -12.73
CA HIS A 121 -8.46 -2.90 -13.73
C HIS A 121 -9.31 -1.69 -13.31
N SER A 122 -9.77 -1.66 -12.07
CA SER A 122 -10.54 -0.53 -11.53
C SER A 122 -10.42 -0.39 -10.02
N ARG A 123 -10.68 0.81 -9.52
CA ARG A 123 -10.75 1.16 -8.11
C ARG A 123 -12.04 1.92 -7.84
N ILE A 124 -12.77 1.55 -6.80
CA ILE A 124 -14.03 2.20 -6.39
C ILE A 124 -13.92 2.53 -4.91
N THR A 125 -14.12 3.79 -4.55
CA THR A 125 -14.15 4.25 -3.16
C THR A 125 -15.18 5.36 -2.96
N LYS A 126 -15.74 5.44 -1.74
CA LYS A 126 -16.67 6.51 -1.34
C LYS A 126 -15.95 7.80 -0.91
N SER A 127 -14.64 7.73 -0.64
CA SER A 127 -13.86 8.88 -0.12
C SER A 127 -12.59 9.12 -0.95
N PRO A 128 -12.71 9.43 -2.26
CA PRO A 128 -11.56 9.64 -3.11
C PRO A 128 -10.86 10.96 -2.75
N ALA A 129 -9.53 10.91 -2.62
CA ALA A 129 -8.67 12.10 -2.67
C ALA A 129 -8.36 12.49 -4.12
N TYR A 130 -8.55 11.55 -5.05
CA TYR A 130 -8.36 11.72 -6.49
C TYR A 130 -9.63 12.23 -7.17
N SER A 131 -9.50 13.18 -8.10
CA SER A 131 -10.60 13.69 -8.91
C SER A 131 -10.18 13.80 -10.37
N MET A 132 -10.78 13.00 -11.24
CA MET A 132 -10.54 13.05 -12.69
C MET A 132 -10.82 14.45 -13.26
N LYS A 133 -11.85 15.15 -12.76
CA LYS A 133 -12.21 16.50 -13.21
C LYS A 133 -11.13 17.55 -12.94
N LYS A 134 -10.23 17.32 -11.95
CA LYS A 134 -9.17 18.25 -11.56
C LYS A 134 -7.80 17.94 -12.17
N VAL A 135 -7.61 16.74 -12.71
CA VAL A 135 -6.30 16.19 -13.09
C VAL A 135 -6.20 15.87 -14.58
N SER A 136 -7.26 16.10 -15.38
CA SER A 136 -7.14 15.94 -16.83
C SER A 136 -6.19 16.99 -17.38
N PHE A 137 -5.21 16.58 -18.19
CA PHE A 137 -4.29 17.45 -18.91
C PHE A 137 -4.98 18.17 -20.10
N GLU A 138 -6.22 17.82 -20.40
CA GLU A 138 -7.03 18.56 -21.34
C GLU A 138 -7.43 19.92 -20.75
N GLU A 139 -7.57 20.95 -21.58
CA GLU A 139 -7.98 22.31 -21.19
C GLU A 139 -9.29 22.26 -20.38
N ASN A 140 -9.15 22.16 -19.07
CA ASN A 140 -10.27 22.18 -18.14
C ASN A 140 -10.48 23.60 -17.61
N LYS A 141 -11.61 24.20 -17.93
CA LYS A 141 -12.08 25.49 -17.37
C LYS A 141 -12.11 25.52 -15.83
N THR A 142 -11.97 24.37 -15.18
CA THR A 142 -11.95 24.21 -13.71
C THR A 142 -10.56 24.32 -13.08
N PHE A 143 -9.48 24.32 -13.89
CA PHE A 143 -8.11 24.44 -13.39
C PHE A 143 -7.74 25.92 -13.26
N ASN A 144 -7.83 26.46 -12.05
CA ASN A 144 -7.49 27.85 -11.79
C ASN A 144 -5.98 27.99 -11.54
N LYS A 145 -5.25 28.50 -12.54
CA LYS A 145 -3.79 28.75 -12.48
C LYS A 145 -3.39 29.59 -11.26
N SER A 146 -4.19 30.58 -10.89
CA SER A 146 -3.94 31.43 -9.72
C SER A 146 -3.88 30.67 -8.40
N ASN A 147 -4.67 29.59 -8.24
CA ASN A 147 -4.61 28.75 -7.04
C ASN A 147 -3.32 27.92 -6.97
N VAL A 148 -2.79 27.50 -8.12
CA VAL A 148 -1.50 26.78 -8.20
C VAL A 148 -0.35 27.71 -7.87
N GLU A 149 -0.34 28.92 -8.39
CA GLU A 149 0.66 29.95 -8.07
C GLU A 149 0.66 30.30 -6.58
N ARG A 150 -0.52 30.50 -5.98
CA ARG A 150 -0.67 30.72 -4.54
C ARG A 150 -0.10 29.56 -3.72
N PHE A 151 -0.37 28.32 -4.13
CA PHE A 151 0.16 27.13 -3.49
C PHE A 151 1.68 27.07 -3.58
N ILE A 152 2.25 27.29 -4.77
CA ILE A 152 3.70 27.33 -4.98
C ILE A 152 4.35 28.44 -4.13
N ASN A 153 3.77 29.63 -4.13
CA ASN A 153 4.28 30.76 -3.35
C ASN A 153 4.21 30.52 -1.84
N TYR A 154 3.17 29.85 -1.36
CA TYR A 154 3.06 29.43 0.03
C TYR A 154 4.18 28.46 0.42
N HIS A 155 4.47 27.48 -0.43
CA HIS A 155 5.55 26.51 -0.16
C HIS A 155 6.95 27.14 -0.27
N LYS A 156 7.17 28.07 -1.22
CA LYS A 156 8.42 28.85 -1.30
C LYS A 156 8.74 29.62 -0.01
N LYS A 157 7.71 30.16 0.66
CA LYS A 157 7.88 30.86 1.94
C LYS A 157 8.27 29.95 3.10
N LYS A 158 7.95 28.65 3.03
CA LYS A 158 8.34 27.67 4.05
C LYS A 158 9.76 27.11 3.88
N LEU A 159 10.39 27.34 2.73
CA LEU A 159 11.74 26.90 2.41
C LEU A 159 12.80 27.97 2.71
N LYS A 160 12.37 29.18 3.11
CA LYS A 160 13.22 30.25 3.67
C LYS A 160 13.12 30.24 5.20
#